data_835fe94471f0f777c494c77f9a26477c
#
_entry.id   835fe94471f0f777c494c77f9a26477c
#
_cell.length_a   1.000
_cell.length_b   1.000
_cell.length_c   1.000
_cell.angle_alpha   90.00
_cell.angle_beta   90.00
_cell.angle_gamma   90.00
#
_symmetry.space_group_name_H-M   'P 1'
#
loop_
_entity.id
_entity.type
_entity.pdbx_description
1 polymer ?
#
loop_
_entity_poly.entity_id
_entity_poly.type
_entity_poly.pdbx_seq_one_letter_code
_entity_poly.pdbx_strand_id
1 'polypeptide(L)'
;GRNMELPEDIQDTLSNDVNAMFMTKVLDRTANFTVDKINATRAANTTDFYISAAVLLMMMLCSVVFFPFLLDLPASYITKLRSQGIGKVRRNVSNFISMFIWLYILYITVYMALALASLFIDELHVNIHMSGILFGIVIATCVAVYTLLISLLPAGTHGCTLLLTVVTVILAYVSGLFIPEAMLPNFAKDICHGSLLNKLVQTLCIYLS
;
A
#
# COMPACT_ATOMS: atom_id res chain seq x y z
N GLY A 1 16.57 55.90 21.23
CA GLY A 1 16.05 55.25 20.04
C GLY A 1 15.10 56.21 19.35
N ARG A 2 15.46 56.75 18.18
CA ARG A 2 14.57 57.54 17.34
C ARG A 2 13.64 56.57 16.61
N ASN A 3 12.40 56.56 16.98
CA ASN A 3 11.33 55.97 16.13
C ASN A 3 11.22 56.86 14.90
N MET A 4 11.81 56.44 13.78
CA MET A 4 11.50 57.01 12.47
C MET A 4 10.13 56.40 12.07
N GLU A 5 9.07 57.15 12.33
CA GLU A 5 7.79 56.86 11.70
C GLU A 5 7.93 57.21 10.21
N LEU A 6 7.84 56.18 9.36
CA LEU A 6 7.80 56.36 7.91
C LEU A 6 6.51 57.12 7.55
N PRO A 7 6.54 58.08 6.61
CA PRO A 7 5.34 58.74 6.09
C PRO A 7 4.29 57.71 5.67
N GLU A 8 3.01 57.97 5.98
CA GLU A 8 1.88 57.04 5.70
C GLU A 8 1.84 56.59 4.24
N ASP A 9 2.14 57.49 3.30
CA ASP A 9 2.19 57.16 1.84
C ASP A 9 3.22 56.08 1.48
N ILE A 10 4.36 56.02 2.21
CA ILE A 10 5.40 55.00 1.99
C ILE A 10 4.99 53.69 2.66
N GLN A 11 4.27 53.76 3.77
CA GLN A 11 3.79 52.60 4.50
C GLN A 11 2.71 51.86 3.72
N ASP A 12 1.78 52.60 3.08
CA ASP A 12 0.74 52.01 2.25
C ASP A 12 1.27 51.45 0.92
N THR A 13 2.22 52.14 0.27
CA THR A 13 2.90 51.58 -0.93
C THR A 13 3.70 50.33 -0.61
N LEU A 14 4.43 50.32 0.50
CA LEU A 14 5.23 49.16 0.91
C LEU A 14 4.33 47.95 1.30
N SER A 15 3.21 48.24 1.98
CA SER A 15 2.21 47.21 2.32
C SER A 15 1.54 46.61 1.09
N ASN A 16 1.20 47.43 0.10
CA ASN A 16 0.62 46.95 -1.17
C ASN A 16 1.60 46.17 -2.02
N ASP A 17 2.87 46.59 -2.08
CA ASP A 17 3.92 45.86 -2.79
C ASP A 17 4.29 44.54 -2.14
N VAL A 18 4.35 44.49 -0.81
CA VAL A 18 4.58 43.25 -0.04
C VAL A 18 3.42 42.30 -0.22
N ASN A 19 2.17 42.80 -0.15
CA ASN A 19 0.99 41.96 -0.37
C ASN A 19 0.92 41.45 -1.82
N ALA A 20 1.23 42.28 -2.82
CA ALA A 20 1.28 41.87 -4.21
C ALA A 20 2.38 40.82 -4.46
N MET A 21 3.55 40.99 -3.84
CA MET A 21 4.66 40.03 -3.91
C MET A 21 4.34 38.71 -3.20
N PHE A 22 3.64 38.80 -2.07
CA PHE A 22 3.17 37.62 -1.33
C PHE A 22 2.11 36.87 -2.14
N MET A 23 1.13 37.58 -2.71
CA MET A 23 0.10 36.96 -3.53
C MET A 23 0.66 36.33 -4.80
N THR A 24 1.61 36.97 -5.48
CA THR A 24 2.26 36.39 -6.66
C THR A 24 3.13 35.16 -6.32
N LYS A 25 3.89 35.20 -5.24
CA LYS A 25 4.76 34.07 -4.86
C LYS A 25 4.04 32.91 -4.16
N VAL A 26 3.01 33.20 -3.37
CA VAL A 26 2.30 32.16 -2.60
C VAL A 26 1.14 31.56 -3.40
N LEU A 27 0.46 32.35 -4.23
CA LEU A 27 -0.62 31.89 -5.09
C LEU A 27 -0.16 31.35 -6.45
N ASP A 28 1.07 31.69 -6.88
CA ASP A 28 1.66 31.06 -8.06
C ASP A 28 2.16 29.66 -7.71
N ARG A 29 1.19 28.73 -7.57
CA ARG A 29 1.47 27.31 -7.34
C ARG A 29 2.38 26.71 -8.41
N THR A 30 2.41 27.28 -9.62
CA THR A 30 3.24 26.80 -10.71
C THR A 30 4.73 27.11 -10.51
N ALA A 31 5.07 28.19 -9.79
CA ALA A 31 6.47 28.54 -9.51
C ALA A 31 7.06 27.78 -8.31
N ASN A 32 6.21 27.37 -7.33
CA ASN A 32 6.66 26.70 -6.11
C ASN A 32 6.53 25.18 -6.16
N PHE A 33 5.78 24.65 -7.08
CA PHE A 33 5.63 23.22 -7.33
C PHE A 33 5.97 22.97 -8.82
N THR A 34 7.25 22.75 -9.10
CA THR A 34 7.61 21.99 -10.30
C THR A 34 7.03 20.60 -10.05
N VAL A 35 5.79 20.39 -10.53
CA VAL A 35 5.32 19.06 -10.77
C VAL A 35 6.22 18.54 -11.89
N ASP A 36 7.29 17.85 -11.52
CA ASP A 36 7.96 16.97 -12.45
C ASP A 36 6.86 16.06 -13.00
N LYS A 37 6.41 16.36 -14.20
CA LYS A 37 5.64 15.41 -14.99
C LYS A 37 6.60 14.26 -15.26
N ILE A 38 6.78 13.40 -14.28
CA ILE A 38 7.27 12.06 -14.52
C ILE A 38 6.38 11.58 -15.66
N ASN A 39 6.99 11.12 -16.74
CA ASN A 39 6.35 10.53 -17.91
C ASN A 39 5.53 9.29 -17.50
N ALA A 40 4.57 9.49 -16.60
CA ALA A 40 3.50 8.57 -16.35
C ALA A 40 2.49 8.83 -17.46
N THR A 41 2.39 7.92 -18.37
CA THR A 41 1.46 7.89 -19.50
C THR A 41 -0.01 8.00 -19.04
N ARG A 42 -0.28 8.06 -17.76
CA ARG A 42 -1.49 8.51 -17.06
C ARG A 42 -1.08 9.06 -15.70
N ALA A 43 -1.47 10.28 -15.39
CA ALA A 43 -1.39 10.78 -14.01
C ALA A 43 -2.33 9.92 -13.16
N ALA A 44 -1.79 8.96 -12.43
CA ALA A 44 -2.55 8.21 -11.45
C ALA A 44 -3.10 9.23 -10.43
N ASN A 45 -4.43 9.31 -10.32
CA ASN A 45 -5.06 10.18 -9.35
C ASN A 45 -4.61 9.75 -7.95
N THR A 46 -4.46 10.70 -7.05
CA THR A 46 -4.11 10.42 -5.64
C THR A 46 -5.08 9.41 -5.03
N THR A 47 -6.35 9.46 -5.43
CA THR A 47 -7.41 8.52 -5.04
C THR A 47 -7.09 7.08 -5.46
N ASP A 48 -6.69 6.87 -6.72
CA ASP A 48 -6.37 5.54 -7.26
C ASP A 48 -5.17 4.91 -6.54
N PHE A 49 -4.19 5.74 -6.16
CA PHE A 49 -3.06 5.30 -5.35
C PHE A 49 -3.51 4.80 -3.96
N TYR A 50 -4.34 5.58 -3.25
CA TYR A 50 -4.80 5.17 -1.91
C TYR A 50 -5.71 3.94 -1.95
N ILE A 51 -6.53 3.79 -2.99
CA ILE A 51 -7.35 2.59 -3.18
C ILE A 51 -6.46 1.37 -3.41
N SER A 52 -5.48 1.49 -4.29
CA SER A 52 -4.52 0.41 -4.56
C SER A 52 -3.72 0.01 -3.32
N ALA A 53 -3.26 1.00 -2.56
CA ALA A 53 -2.56 0.80 -1.30
C ALA A 53 -3.45 0.12 -0.25
N ALA A 54 -4.73 0.55 -0.15
CA ALA A 54 -5.70 -0.04 0.77
C ALA A 54 -6.01 -1.50 0.42
N VAL A 55 -6.16 -1.83 -0.87
CA VAL A 55 -6.36 -3.22 -1.32
C VAL A 55 -5.18 -4.10 -0.93
N LEU A 56 -3.95 -3.66 -1.20
CA LEU A 56 -2.76 -4.42 -0.84
C LEU A 56 -2.61 -4.59 0.67
N LEU A 57 -2.83 -3.52 1.43
CA LEU A 57 -2.81 -3.56 2.90
C LEU A 57 -3.86 -4.52 3.45
N MET A 58 -5.08 -4.47 2.92
CA MET A 58 -6.16 -5.39 3.30
C MET A 58 -5.76 -6.84 3.04
N MET A 59 -5.14 -7.14 1.91
CA MET A 59 -4.63 -8.48 1.58
C MET A 59 -3.58 -8.95 2.60
N MET A 60 -2.64 -8.07 2.97
CA MET A 60 -1.61 -8.38 3.96
C MET A 60 -2.21 -8.60 5.35
N LEU A 61 -3.14 -7.76 5.79
CA LEU A 61 -3.82 -7.92 7.09
C LEU A 61 -4.69 -9.18 7.15
N CYS A 62 -5.41 -9.49 6.08
CA CYS A 62 -6.17 -10.74 5.99
C CYS A 62 -5.25 -11.96 6.06
N SER A 63 -4.05 -11.90 5.48
CA SER A 63 -3.07 -12.98 5.63
C SER A 63 -2.68 -13.23 7.09
N VAL A 64 -2.56 -12.17 7.90
CA VAL A 64 -2.30 -12.28 9.34
C VAL A 64 -3.46 -12.99 10.07
N VAL A 65 -4.69 -12.66 9.72
CA VAL A 65 -5.89 -13.27 10.33
C VAL A 65 -6.00 -14.75 9.97
N PHE A 66 -5.73 -15.10 8.70
CA PHE A 66 -5.83 -16.51 8.25
C PHE A 66 -4.66 -17.38 8.72
N PHE A 67 -3.53 -16.77 9.07
CA PHE A 67 -2.32 -17.47 9.46
C PHE A 67 -2.52 -18.49 10.61
N PRO A 68 -3.12 -18.15 11.77
CA PRO A 68 -3.33 -19.09 12.85
C PRO A 68 -4.26 -20.24 12.47
N PHE A 69 -5.27 -20.00 11.64
CA PHE A 69 -6.20 -21.07 11.19
C PHE A 69 -5.51 -22.13 10.34
N LEU A 70 -4.47 -21.77 9.61
CA LEU A 70 -3.73 -22.71 8.76
C LEU A 70 -2.62 -23.45 9.52
N LEU A 71 -2.05 -22.84 10.56
CA LEU A 71 -0.90 -23.38 11.28
C LEU A 71 -1.25 -24.05 12.60
N ASP A 72 -2.33 -23.65 13.24
CA ASP A 72 -2.72 -24.16 14.56
C ASP A 72 -3.51 -25.49 14.44
N LEU A 73 -2.86 -26.47 13.80
CA LEU A 73 -3.42 -27.81 13.70
C LEU A 73 -3.19 -28.56 15.01
N PRO A 74 -4.22 -29.21 15.57
CA PRO A 74 -4.09 -30.03 16.76
C PRO A 74 -2.96 -31.08 16.62
N ALA A 75 -2.19 -31.30 17.68
CA ALA A 75 -1.08 -32.25 17.67
C ALA A 75 -1.50 -33.68 17.23
N SER A 76 -2.73 -34.07 17.61
CA SER A 76 -3.33 -35.35 17.18
C SER A 76 -3.52 -35.44 15.66
N TYR A 77 -3.88 -34.33 15.01
CA TYR A 77 -4.04 -34.27 13.55
C TYR A 77 -2.69 -34.34 12.84
N ILE A 78 -1.70 -33.63 13.38
CA ILE A 78 -0.32 -33.68 12.85
C ILE A 78 0.25 -35.09 12.91
N THR A 79 -0.01 -35.83 14.01
CA THR A 79 0.43 -37.21 14.19
C THR A 79 -0.23 -38.14 13.16
N LYS A 80 -1.54 -37.98 12.92
CA LYS A 80 -2.27 -38.73 11.88
C LYS A 80 -1.73 -38.45 10.47
N LEU A 81 -1.46 -37.18 10.14
CA LEU A 81 -0.88 -36.83 8.84
C LEU A 81 0.50 -37.47 8.65
N ARG A 82 1.30 -37.49 9.73
CA ARG A 82 2.64 -38.11 9.69
C ARG A 82 2.56 -39.65 9.53
N SER A 83 1.60 -40.31 10.19
CA SER A 83 1.37 -41.75 10.03
C SER A 83 0.89 -42.12 8.61
N GLN A 84 0.27 -41.20 7.90
CA GLN A 84 -0.14 -41.34 6.49
C GLN A 84 0.98 -41.01 5.50
N GLY A 85 2.21 -40.78 5.97
CA GLY A 85 3.35 -40.45 5.11
C GLY A 85 3.39 -39.01 4.57
N ILE A 86 2.56 -38.11 5.14
CA ILE A 86 2.53 -36.71 4.73
C ILE A 86 3.66 -35.96 5.47
N GLY A 87 4.75 -35.70 4.75
CA GLY A 87 5.90 -34.95 5.25
C GLY A 87 5.61 -33.43 5.43
N LYS A 88 6.53 -32.76 6.16
CA LYS A 88 6.45 -31.30 6.40
C LYS A 88 6.35 -30.50 5.09
N VAL A 89 7.10 -30.87 4.07
CA VAL A 89 7.11 -30.17 2.77
C VAL A 89 5.73 -30.20 2.12
N ARG A 90 5.12 -31.39 2.04
CA ARG A 90 3.77 -31.52 1.44
C ARG A 90 2.73 -30.72 2.19
N ARG A 91 2.83 -30.65 3.51
CA ARG A 91 1.95 -29.82 4.35
C ARG A 91 2.16 -28.32 4.08
N ASN A 92 3.41 -27.86 4.02
CA ASN A 92 3.69 -26.44 3.75
C ASN A 92 3.23 -26.03 2.34
N VAL A 93 3.36 -26.89 1.35
CA VAL A 93 2.84 -26.67 -0.01
C VAL A 93 1.30 -26.60 0.03
N SER A 94 0.64 -27.49 0.75
CA SER A 94 -0.80 -27.46 0.90
C SER A 94 -1.29 -26.16 1.58
N ASN A 95 -0.60 -25.74 2.64
CA ASN A 95 -0.92 -24.47 3.34
C ASN A 95 -0.71 -23.26 2.42
N PHE A 96 0.37 -23.27 1.63
CA PHE A 96 0.61 -22.22 0.63
C PHE A 96 -0.51 -22.15 -0.40
N ILE A 97 -0.91 -23.29 -0.96
CA ILE A 97 -2.00 -23.34 -1.95
C ILE A 97 -3.31 -22.87 -1.35
N SER A 98 -3.65 -23.31 -0.12
CA SER A 98 -4.84 -22.85 0.58
C SER A 98 -4.82 -21.33 0.80
N MET A 99 -3.68 -20.80 1.28
CA MET A 99 -3.52 -19.36 1.52
C MET A 99 -3.65 -18.57 0.22
N PHE A 100 -3.00 -19.04 -0.84
CA PHE A 100 -3.08 -18.43 -2.16
C PHE A 100 -4.51 -18.36 -2.68
N ILE A 101 -5.26 -19.47 -2.60
CA ILE A 101 -6.65 -19.53 -3.07
C ILE A 101 -7.52 -18.54 -2.28
N TRP A 102 -7.42 -18.51 -0.96
CA TRP A 102 -8.18 -17.59 -0.12
C TRP A 102 -7.86 -16.13 -0.41
N LEU A 103 -6.58 -15.78 -0.53
CA LEU A 103 -6.16 -14.43 -0.87
C LEU A 103 -6.63 -14.02 -2.27
N TYR A 104 -6.56 -14.94 -3.23
CA TYR A 104 -7.03 -14.65 -4.59
C TYR A 104 -8.54 -14.45 -4.66
N ILE A 105 -9.34 -15.27 -3.96
CA ILE A 105 -10.78 -15.09 -3.84
C ILE A 105 -11.10 -13.74 -3.20
N LEU A 106 -10.39 -13.39 -2.11
CA LEU A 106 -10.54 -12.11 -1.44
C LEU A 106 -10.23 -10.95 -2.39
N TYR A 107 -9.13 -11.04 -3.14
CA TYR A 107 -8.76 -10.02 -4.13
C TYR A 107 -9.86 -9.81 -5.16
N ILE A 108 -10.37 -10.88 -5.77
CA ILE A 108 -11.46 -10.81 -6.75
C ILE A 108 -12.70 -10.17 -6.13
N THR A 109 -13.05 -10.55 -4.90
CA THR A 109 -14.22 -9.99 -4.19
C THR A 109 -14.07 -8.49 -3.99
N VAL A 110 -12.91 -8.03 -3.54
CA VAL A 110 -12.63 -6.60 -3.34
C VAL A 110 -12.60 -5.86 -4.67
N TYR A 111 -11.95 -6.43 -5.69
CA TYR A 111 -11.88 -5.83 -7.02
C TYR A 111 -13.28 -5.66 -7.65
N MET A 112 -14.14 -6.68 -7.53
CA MET A 112 -15.54 -6.62 -7.98
C MET A 112 -16.36 -5.62 -7.16
N ALA A 113 -16.13 -5.52 -5.84
CA ALA A 113 -16.81 -4.56 -5.00
C ALA A 113 -16.41 -3.11 -5.36
N LEU A 114 -15.13 -2.85 -5.65
CA LEU A 114 -14.67 -1.55 -6.14
C LEU A 114 -15.28 -1.20 -7.50
N ALA A 115 -15.36 -2.17 -8.41
CA ALA A 115 -15.99 -1.97 -9.71
C ALA A 115 -17.50 -1.69 -9.60
N LEU A 116 -18.19 -2.32 -8.64
CA LEU A 116 -19.59 -1.98 -8.34
C LEU A 116 -19.71 -0.59 -7.69
N ALA A 117 -18.79 -0.23 -6.78
CA ALA A 117 -18.79 1.08 -6.15
C ALA A 117 -18.56 2.21 -7.16
N SER A 118 -17.77 1.98 -8.20
CA SER A 118 -17.53 2.96 -9.27
C SER A 118 -18.78 3.29 -10.09
N LEU A 119 -19.82 2.45 -10.06
CA LEU A 119 -21.12 2.74 -10.70
C LEU A 119 -21.95 3.76 -9.90
N PHE A 120 -21.66 3.93 -8.62
CA PHE A 120 -22.40 4.82 -7.71
C PHE A 120 -21.62 6.10 -7.34
N ILE A 121 -20.31 6.10 -7.54
CA ILE A 121 -19.43 7.19 -7.17
C ILE A 121 -18.74 7.70 -8.43
N ASP A 122 -19.16 8.85 -8.94
CA ASP A 122 -18.65 9.45 -10.19
C ASP A 122 -17.14 9.78 -10.14
N GLU A 123 -16.57 9.93 -8.92
CA GLU A 123 -15.14 10.21 -8.74
C GLU A 123 -14.27 8.95 -8.83
N LEU A 124 -14.89 7.76 -8.82
CA LEU A 124 -14.21 6.47 -8.81
C LEU A 124 -14.29 5.83 -10.20
N HIS A 125 -13.26 5.97 -11.00
CA HIS A 125 -13.19 5.38 -12.33
C HIS A 125 -12.44 4.05 -12.30
N VAL A 126 -13.08 2.97 -11.86
CA VAL A 126 -12.50 1.63 -11.89
C VAL A 126 -12.99 0.88 -13.11
N ASN A 127 -12.09 0.65 -14.06
CA ASN A 127 -12.38 -0.16 -15.23
C ASN A 127 -12.04 -1.63 -14.96
N ILE A 128 -13.00 -2.53 -15.22
CA ILE A 128 -12.75 -3.98 -15.10
C ILE A 128 -11.91 -4.43 -16.28
N HIS A 129 -10.62 -4.56 -16.06
CA HIS A 129 -9.70 -5.14 -17.04
C HIS A 129 -9.31 -6.57 -16.66
N MET A 130 -9.30 -7.47 -17.63
CA MET A 130 -8.83 -8.83 -17.43
C MET A 130 -7.38 -8.88 -16.89
N SER A 131 -6.56 -7.91 -17.29
CA SER A 131 -5.19 -7.75 -16.76
C SER A 131 -5.15 -7.46 -15.27
N GLY A 132 -6.10 -6.69 -14.72
CA GLY A 132 -6.22 -6.44 -13.28
C GLY A 132 -6.56 -7.72 -12.50
N ILE A 133 -7.46 -8.55 -13.04
CA ILE A 133 -7.79 -9.85 -12.44
C ILE A 133 -6.58 -10.78 -12.45
N LEU A 134 -5.82 -10.85 -13.55
CA LEU A 134 -4.60 -11.66 -13.64
C LEU A 134 -3.49 -11.12 -12.71
N PHE A 135 -3.40 -9.81 -12.54
CA PHE A 135 -2.44 -9.20 -11.63
C PHE A 135 -2.70 -9.59 -10.16
N GLY A 136 -3.96 -9.85 -9.81
CA GLY A 136 -4.33 -10.41 -8.51
C GLY A 136 -3.62 -11.71 -8.17
N ILE A 137 -3.28 -12.54 -9.17
CA ILE A 137 -2.49 -13.77 -8.99
C ILE A 137 -1.10 -13.42 -8.46
N VAL A 138 -0.47 -12.38 -9.01
CA VAL A 138 0.85 -11.92 -8.58
C VAL A 138 0.82 -11.42 -7.14
N ILE A 139 -0.16 -10.58 -6.81
CA ILE A 139 -0.34 -10.05 -5.45
C ILE A 139 -0.58 -11.20 -4.46
N ALA A 140 -1.52 -12.09 -4.74
CA ALA A 140 -1.85 -13.21 -3.88
C ALA A 140 -0.63 -14.15 -3.67
N THR A 141 0.14 -14.38 -4.73
CA THR A 141 1.38 -15.18 -4.65
C THR A 141 2.43 -14.49 -3.76
N CYS A 142 2.68 -13.20 -3.95
CA CYS A 142 3.65 -12.45 -3.14
C CYS A 142 3.28 -12.45 -1.66
N VAL A 143 2.00 -12.21 -1.33
CA VAL A 143 1.52 -12.21 0.06
C VAL A 143 1.55 -13.62 0.65
N ALA A 144 1.20 -14.67 -0.11
CA ALA A 144 1.25 -16.05 0.36
C ALA A 144 2.71 -16.51 0.62
N VAL A 145 3.66 -16.16 -0.27
CA VAL A 145 5.09 -16.44 -0.07
C VAL A 145 5.63 -15.73 1.16
N TYR A 146 5.32 -14.45 1.33
CA TYR A 146 5.69 -13.66 2.50
C TYR A 146 5.21 -14.32 3.79
N THR A 147 3.94 -14.72 3.84
CA THR A 147 3.32 -15.38 4.99
C THR A 147 3.98 -16.74 5.26
N LEU A 148 4.25 -17.52 4.21
CA LEU A 148 4.94 -18.80 4.33
C LEU A 148 6.36 -18.65 4.89
N LEU A 149 7.12 -17.64 4.44
CA LEU A 149 8.48 -17.39 4.94
C LEU A 149 8.49 -17.15 6.44
N ILE A 150 7.53 -16.37 6.95
CA ILE A 150 7.40 -16.14 8.40
C ILE A 150 6.97 -17.42 9.12
N SER A 151 6.14 -18.26 8.51
CA SER A 151 5.72 -19.54 9.08
C SER A 151 6.85 -20.57 9.26
N LEU A 152 7.94 -20.41 8.54
CA LEU A 152 9.11 -21.31 8.65
C LEU A 152 9.97 -21.00 9.88
N LEU A 153 9.76 -19.84 10.53
CA LEU A 153 10.51 -19.49 11.73
C LEU A 153 10.13 -20.40 12.89
N PRO A 154 11.10 -20.77 13.74
CA PRO A 154 10.89 -21.68 14.87
C PRO A 154 10.21 -20.98 16.05
N ALA A 155 9.26 -20.08 15.78
CA ALA A 155 8.43 -19.44 16.77
C ALA A 155 7.07 -20.15 16.82
N GLY A 156 6.48 -20.31 18.00
CA GLY A 156 5.14 -20.88 18.09
C GLY A 156 4.10 -20.05 17.32
N THR A 157 2.91 -20.60 17.08
CA THR A 157 1.85 -19.98 16.28
C THR A 157 1.59 -18.52 16.69
N HIS A 158 1.48 -18.26 17.99
CA HIS A 158 1.29 -16.89 18.50
C HIS A 158 2.49 -15.97 18.22
N GLY A 159 3.72 -16.48 18.36
CA GLY A 159 4.93 -15.70 18.06
C GLY A 159 5.03 -15.35 16.58
N CYS A 160 4.73 -16.31 15.70
CA CYS A 160 4.70 -16.07 14.26
C CYS A 160 3.60 -15.07 13.87
N THR A 161 2.40 -15.17 14.45
CA THR A 161 1.29 -14.22 14.18
C THR A 161 1.68 -12.80 14.61
N LEU A 162 2.24 -12.65 15.80
CA LEU A 162 2.70 -11.35 16.30
C LEU A 162 3.80 -10.77 15.40
N LEU A 163 4.79 -11.60 15.05
CA LEU A 163 5.87 -11.19 14.16
C LEU A 163 5.35 -10.81 12.77
N LEU A 164 4.42 -11.59 12.21
CA LEU A 164 3.77 -11.29 10.94
C LEU A 164 3.05 -9.94 10.99
N THR A 165 2.32 -9.66 12.08
CA THR A 165 1.63 -8.38 12.28
C THR A 165 2.61 -7.22 12.32
N VAL A 166 3.64 -7.31 13.15
CA VAL A 166 4.65 -6.25 13.30
C VAL A 166 5.38 -5.98 11.99
N VAL A 167 5.83 -7.04 11.32
CA VAL A 167 6.54 -6.90 10.03
C VAL A 167 5.62 -6.34 8.96
N THR A 168 4.34 -6.75 8.92
CA THR A 168 3.35 -6.21 7.98
C THR A 168 3.18 -4.69 8.16
N VAL A 169 3.03 -4.22 9.41
CA VAL A 169 2.88 -2.78 9.69
C VAL A 169 4.15 -2.00 9.32
N ILE A 170 5.33 -2.51 9.66
CA ILE A 170 6.61 -1.88 9.30
C ILE A 170 6.76 -1.83 7.78
N LEU A 171 6.52 -2.94 7.08
CA LEU A 171 6.61 -2.99 5.62
C LEU A 171 5.61 -2.04 4.96
N ALA A 172 4.37 -1.96 5.46
CA ALA A 172 3.36 -1.06 4.94
C ALA A 172 3.78 0.41 5.11
N TYR A 173 4.38 0.77 6.26
CA TYR A 173 4.89 2.11 6.50
C TYR A 173 6.07 2.46 5.57
N VAL A 174 7.08 1.59 5.53
CA VAL A 174 8.32 1.82 4.77
C VAL A 174 8.07 1.79 3.25
N SER A 175 7.09 1.02 2.79
CA SER A 175 6.72 0.93 1.36
C SER A 175 5.84 2.09 0.88
N GLY A 176 5.52 3.06 1.74
CA GLY A 176 4.71 4.22 1.36
C GLY A 176 3.22 3.94 1.21
N LEU A 177 2.71 2.81 1.74
CA LEU A 177 1.28 2.48 1.69
C LEU A 177 0.41 3.45 2.50
N PHE A 178 0.94 3.95 3.64
CA PHE A 178 0.24 4.93 4.48
C PHE A 178 0.54 6.38 4.12
N ILE A 179 1.75 6.64 3.66
CA ILE A 179 2.25 7.99 3.42
C ILE A 179 2.81 8.02 2.00
N PRO A 180 2.35 8.95 1.13
CA PRO A 180 2.90 9.10 -0.21
C PRO A 180 4.42 9.30 -0.15
N GLU A 181 5.13 8.75 -1.12
CA GLU A 181 6.58 8.80 -1.22
C GLU A 181 7.15 10.23 -1.09
N ALA A 182 6.43 11.22 -1.61
CA ALA A 182 6.82 12.62 -1.55
C ALA A 182 6.98 13.16 -0.12
N MET A 183 6.27 12.57 0.84
CA MET A 183 6.28 12.98 2.26
C MET A 183 7.23 12.14 3.13
N LEU A 184 7.84 11.10 2.57
CA LEU A 184 8.79 10.25 3.29
C LEU A 184 10.14 10.94 3.48
N PRO A 185 10.83 10.73 4.62
CA PRO A 185 12.21 11.17 4.82
C PRO A 185 13.14 10.48 3.80
N ASN A 186 14.26 11.12 3.46
CA ASN A 186 15.15 10.69 2.37
C ASN A 186 15.60 9.22 2.49
N PHE A 187 15.94 8.75 3.70
CA PHE A 187 16.32 7.35 3.92
C PHE A 187 15.18 6.37 3.63
N ALA A 188 13.93 6.77 3.89
CA ALA A 188 12.77 5.94 3.64
C ALA A 188 12.37 5.95 2.16
N LYS A 189 12.65 7.02 1.42
CA LYS A 189 12.45 7.09 -0.04
C LYS A 189 13.29 6.07 -0.77
N ASP A 190 14.57 5.94 -0.43
CA ASP A 190 15.47 4.98 -1.07
C ASP A 190 14.98 3.53 -0.85
N ILE A 191 14.49 3.23 0.35
CA ILE A 191 13.92 1.92 0.67
C ILE A 191 12.57 1.72 -0.05
N CYS A 192 11.73 2.76 -0.11
CA CYS A 192 10.44 2.74 -0.79
C CYS A 192 10.60 2.45 -2.28
N HIS A 193 11.54 3.11 -2.97
CA HIS A 193 11.85 2.85 -4.38
C HIS A 193 12.31 1.42 -4.64
N GLY A 194 13.08 0.83 -3.74
CA GLY A 194 13.53 -0.56 -3.82
C GLY A 194 12.45 -1.58 -3.43
N SER A 195 11.37 -1.14 -2.77
CA SER A 195 10.34 -2.03 -2.23
C SER A 195 9.49 -2.68 -3.33
N LEU A 196 9.37 -4.01 -3.25
CA LEU A 196 8.46 -4.77 -4.10
C LEU A 196 7.00 -4.31 -3.91
N LEU A 197 6.60 -3.98 -2.68
CA LEU A 197 5.24 -3.56 -2.36
C LEU A 197 4.87 -2.24 -3.03
N ASN A 198 5.79 -1.27 -3.06
CA ASN A 198 5.56 0.00 -3.76
C ASN A 198 5.36 -0.24 -5.28
N LYS A 199 6.17 -1.10 -5.88
CA LYS A 199 6.01 -1.48 -7.30
C LYS A 199 4.68 -2.18 -7.56
N LEU A 200 4.23 -3.04 -6.65
CA LEU A 200 2.91 -3.70 -6.75
C LEU A 200 1.77 -2.68 -6.66
N VAL A 201 1.85 -1.69 -5.76
CA VAL A 201 0.85 -0.61 -5.65
C VAL A 201 0.81 0.23 -6.92
N GLN A 202 1.97 0.68 -7.41
CA GLN A 202 2.05 1.48 -8.64
C GLN A 202 1.47 0.72 -9.84
N THR A 203 1.78 -0.57 -9.97
CA THR A 203 1.24 -1.40 -11.04
C THR A 203 -0.27 -1.61 -10.89
N LEU A 204 -0.75 -1.84 -9.66
CA LEU A 204 -2.18 -1.98 -9.38
C LEU A 204 -2.94 -0.69 -9.68
N CYS A 205 -2.35 0.47 -9.37
CA CYS A 205 -2.89 1.78 -9.68
C CYS A 205 -3.12 1.96 -11.18
N ILE A 206 -2.19 1.48 -12.03
CA ILE A 206 -2.33 1.51 -13.49
C ILE A 206 -3.50 0.64 -13.98
N TYR A 207 -3.78 -0.48 -13.29
CA TYR A 207 -4.88 -1.37 -13.67
C TYR A 207 -6.24 -0.93 -13.13
N LEU A 208 -6.28 -0.09 -12.10
CA LEU A 208 -7.52 0.46 -11.54
C LEU A 208 -7.95 1.76 -12.23
N SER A 209 -7.00 2.54 -12.75
CA SER A 209 -7.26 3.78 -13.49
C SER A 209 -7.61 3.48 -14.96
#